data_4cdf31f07521564bd1ae1e61cd00fec6
#
_entry.id   4cdf31f07521564bd1ae1e61cd00fec6
#
_cell.length_a   1.000
_cell.length_b   1.000
_cell.length_c   1.000
_cell.angle_alpha   90.00
_cell.angle_beta   90.00
_cell.angle_gamma   90.00
#
_symmetry.space_group_name_H-M   'P 1'
#
loop_
_entity.id
_entity.type
_entity.pdbx_description
1 polymer ?
#
loop_
_entity_poly.entity_id
_entity_poly.type
_entity_poly.pdbx_seq_one_letter_code
_entity_poly.pdbx_strand_id
1 'polypeptide(L)'
;MIILNSNAQNIYWVGRYLSRIQYLCGQFPFRTDEEAVQYAHAFCLPAFNASSLNELTLNPEQPASFHQQFQSVTHNIQDLRGVLSIKAYGELKQMINTANEHAGYICSVVDECSEVLEAENEDIFLFFSLGQLFENLDRQIRLSQDFTQSIQYLSGLIEMLKLKGWDSLDEAWQHLLAHPNSNSFYQLNDQVQYLFEVGA
;
A
#
# COMPACT_ATOMS: atom_id res chain seq x y z
N MET A 1 16.77 0.57 16.58
CA MET A 1 15.74 -0.10 17.41
C MET A 1 15.22 -1.26 16.59
N ILE A 2 15.19 -2.47 17.14
CA ILE A 2 14.60 -3.61 16.40
C ILE A 2 13.09 -3.45 16.50
N ILE A 3 12.46 -3.16 15.38
CA ILE A 3 10.99 -3.08 15.32
C ILE A 3 10.40 -4.51 15.40
N LEU A 4 9.31 -4.68 16.16
CA LEU A 4 8.61 -5.96 16.21
C LEU A 4 7.98 -6.25 14.85
N ASN A 5 7.95 -7.52 14.43
CA ASN A 5 7.41 -7.90 13.13
C ASN A 5 5.93 -7.51 12.94
N SER A 6 5.12 -7.59 13.99
CA SER A 6 3.72 -7.11 13.95
C SER A 6 3.62 -5.61 13.65
N ASN A 7 4.55 -4.81 14.18
CA ASN A 7 4.59 -3.38 13.88
C ASN A 7 5.09 -3.13 12.45
N ALA A 8 6.11 -3.88 12.01
CA ALA A 8 6.61 -3.81 10.64
C ALA A 8 5.50 -4.17 9.63
N GLN A 9 4.71 -5.20 9.94
CA GLN A 9 3.53 -5.58 9.16
C GLN A 9 2.48 -4.48 9.09
N ASN A 10 2.15 -3.86 10.22
CA ASN A 10 1.19 -2.74 10.25
C ASN A 10 1.68 -1.56 9.41
N ILE A 11 2.97 -1.20 9.50
CA ILE A 11 3.58 -0.13 8.69
C ILE A 11 3.52 -0.47 7.20
N TYR A 12 3.88 -1.70 6.83
CA TYR A 12 3.80 -2.20 5.46
C TYR A 12 2.37 -2.08 4.90
N TRP A 13 1.35 -2.49 5.67
CA TRP A 13 -0.04 -2.38 5.22
C TRP A 13 -0.52 -0.93 5.12
N VAL A 14 -0.07 -0.03 5.99
CA VAL A 14 -0.32 1.42 5.83
C VAL A 14 0.23 1.91 4.50
N GLY A 15 1.47 1.55 4.16
CA GLY A 15 2.09 1.88 2.87
C GLY A 15 1.27 1.37 1.68
N ARG A 16 0.81 0.13 1.73
CA ARG A 16 -0.05 -0.45 0.68
C ARG A 16 -1.36 0.30 0.53
N TYR A 17 -2.09 0.51 1.62
CA TYR A 17 -3.39 1.17 1.57
C TYR A 17 -3.29 2.64 1.11
N LEU A 18 -2.35 3.41 1.63
CA LEU A 18 -2.17 4.80 1.21
C LEU A 18 -1.81 4.90 -0.27
N SER A 19 -0.91 4.06 -0.77
CA SER A 19 -0.54 4.02 -2.19
C SER A 19 -1.73 3.65 -3.09
N ARG A 20 -2.58 2.71 -2.66
CA ARG A 20 -3.80 2.32 -3.38
C ARG A 20 -4.81 3.46 -3.44
N ILE A 21 -5.06 4.12 -2.31
CA ILE A 21 -6.00 5.24 -2.23
C ILE A 21 -5.49 6.40 -3.09
N GLN A 22 -4.19 6.75 -3.00
CA GLN A 22 -3.56 7.80 -3.79
C GLN A 22 -3.77 7.57 -5.30
N TYR A 23 -3.49 6.36 -5.76
CA TYR A 23 -3.72 6.02 -7.17
C TYR A 23 -5.20 6.16 -7.55
N LEU A 24 -6.10 5.61 -6.73
CA LEU A 24 -7.54 5.67 -7.00
C LEU A 24 -8.04 7.12 -7.01
N CYS A 25 -7.56 7.97 -6.10
CA CYS A 25 -7.87 9.41 -6.09
C CYS A 25 -7.42 10.10 -7.39
N GLY A 26 -6.27 9.73 -7.91
CA GLY A 26 -5.77 10.26 -9.19
C GLY A 26 -6.61 9.85 -10.41
N GLN A 27 -7.30 8.70 -10.33
CA GLN A 27 -8.18 8.21 -11.39
C GLN A 27 -9.64 8.68 -11.24
N PHE A 28 -10.04 9.00 -10.02
CA PHE A 28 -11.43 9.35 -9.71
C PHE A 28 -11.79 10.80 -10.11
N PRO A 29 -12.98 11.03 -10.71
CA PRO A 29 -13.93 10.04 -11.19
C PRO A 29 -13.50 9.39 -12.52
N PHE A 30 -13.72 8.09 -12.67
CA PHE A 30 -13.55 7.42 -13.95
C PHE A 30 -14.50 8.04 -14.98
N ARG A 31 -13.97 8.43 -16.13
CA ARG A 31 -14.71 9.19 -17.15
C ARG A 31 -15.13 8.32 -18.33
N THR A 32 -14.43 7.22 -18.57
CA THR A 32 -14.73 6.29 -19.68
C THR A 32 -15.03 4.91 -19.15
N ASP A 33 -15.94 4.21 -19.80
CA ASP A 33 -16.28 2.83 -19.45
C ASP A 33 -15.10 1.88 -19.69
N GLU A 34 -14.26 2.16 -20.70
CA GLU A 34 -13.09 1.35 -21.02
C GLU A 34 -12.10 1.33 -19.86
N GLU A 35 -11.68 2.50 -19.34
CA GLU A 35 -10.78 2.62 -18.20
C GLU A 35 -11.37 1.98 -16.94
N ALA A 36 -12.65 2.20 -16.69
CA ALA A 36 -13.35 1.66 -15.54
C ALA A 36 -13.44 0.13 -15.58
N VAL A 37 -13.77 -0.45 -16.72
CA VAL A 37 -13.86 -1.90 -16.91
C VAL A 37 -12.48 -2.55 -16.81
N GLN A 38 -11.45 -1.94 -17.41
CA GLN A 38 -10.07 -2.42 -17.29
C GLN A 38 -9.62 -2.45 -15.81
N TYR A 39 -9.88 -1.38 -15.07
CA TYR A 39 -9.55 -1.30 -13.65
C TYR A 39 -10.34 -2.32 -12.82
N ALA A 40 -11.66 -2.36 -12.99
CA ALA A 40 -12.54 -3.28 -12.29
C ALA A 40 -12.13 -4.74 -12.52
N HIS A 41 -11.82 -5.11 -13.76
CA HIS A 41 -11.38 -6.46 -14.11
C HIS A 41 -10.03 -6.80 -13.47
N ALA A 42 -9.04 -5.88 -13.54
CA ALA A 42 -7.71 -6.08 -12.96
C ALA A 42 -7.75 -6.33 -11.43
N PHE A 43 -8.70 -5.71 -10.74
CA PHE A 43 -8.86 -5.82 -9.28
C PHE A 43 -10.06 -6.66 -8.83
N CYS A 44 -10.69 -7.40 -9.76
CA CYS A 44 -11.85 -8.26 -9.48
C CYS A 44 -12.99 -7.52 -8.77
N LEU A 45 -13.24 -6.26 -9.16
CA LEU A 45 -14.31 -5.44 -8.59
C LEU A 45 -15.63 -5.68 -9.32
N PRO A 46 -16.78 -5.66 -8.63
CA PRO A 46 -18.09 -5.88 -9.23
C PRO A 46 -18.63 -4.58 -9.89
N ALA A 47 -17.86 -4.05 -10.86
CA ALA A 47 -18.24 -2.87 -11.63
C ALA A 47 -18.06 -3.16 -13.13
N PHE A 48 -18.95 -2.63 -13.97
CA PHE A 48 -19.04 -2.94 -15.40
C PHE A 48 -19.11 -1.70 -16.30
N ASN A 49 -18.99 -0.50 -15.73
CA ASN A 49 -18.87 0.78 -16.41
C ASN A 49 -18.35 1.86 -15.44
N ALA A 50 -18.10 3.06 -15.95
CA ALA A 50 -17.60 4.19 -15.15
C ALA A 50 -18.58 4.57 -14.01
N SER A 51 -19.88 4.59 -14.28
CA SER A 51 -20.88 4.94 -13.26
C SER A 51 -20.87 3.95 -12.10
N SER A 52 -20.90 2.66 -12.38
CA SER A 52 -20.92 1.61 -11.33
C SER A 52 -19.62 1.56 -10.55
N LEU A 53 -18.46 1.83 -11.17
CA LEU A 53 -17.19 1.89 -10.47
C LEU A 53 -17.09 3.13 -9.59
N ASN A 54 -17.52 4.29 -10.06
CA ASN A 54 -17.56 5.52 -9.27
C ASN A 54 -18.50 5.38 -8.06
N GLU A 55 -19.67 4.76 -8.23
CA GLU A 55 -20.59 4.47 -7.13
C GLU A 55 -19.95 3.52 -6.11
N LEU A 56 -19.30 2.44 -6.56
CA LEU A 56 -18.61 1.49 -5.70
C LEU A 56 -17.51 2.17 -4.87
N THR A 57 -16.73 3.07 -5.47
CA THR A 57 -15.64 3.76 -4.76
C THR A 57 -16.13 4.76 -3.72
N LEU A 58 -17.33 5.31 -3.89
CA LEU A 58 -17.94 6.25 -2.93
C LEU A 58 -18.80 5.57 -1.86
N ASN A 59 -19.33 4.39 -2.12
CA ASN A 59 -20.24 3.71 -1.21
C ASN A 59 -19.48 3.13 0.00
N PRO A 60 -19.67 3.65 1.23
CA PRO A 60 -18.95 3.22 2.42
C PRO A 60 -19.18 1.76 2.81
N GLU A 61 -20.23 1.12 2.31
CA GLU A 61 -20.53 -0.31 2.53
C GLU A 61 -19.64 -1.23 1.66
N GLN A 62 -18.98 -0.70 0.63
CA GLN A 62 -18.17 -1.48 -0.28
C GLN A 62 -16.71 -1.61 0.23
N PRO A 63 -16.15 -2.83 0.29
CA PRO A 63 -14.78 -3.06 0.78
C PRO A 63 -13.71 -2.28 0.01
N ALA A 64 -13.91 -2.02 -1.29
CA ALA A 64 -12.97 -1.28 -2.13
C ALA A 64 -13.24 0.24 -2.16
N SER A 65 -14.18 0.75 -1.35
CA SER A 65 -14.45 2.19 -1.26
C SER A 65 -13.30 2.95 -0.60
N PHE A 66 -13.21 4.25 -0.88
CA PHE A 66 -12.29 5.14 -0.18
C PHE A 66 -12.42 5.03 1.33
N HIS A 67 -13.65 5.03 1.83
CA HIS A 67 -13.93 4.95 3.26
C HIS A 67 -13.37 3.68 3.90
N GLN A 68 -13.68 2.51 3.36
CA GLN A 68 -13.23 1.23 3.93
C GLN A 68 -11.71 1.04 3.85
N GLN A 69 -11.11 1.44 2.75
CA GLN A 69 -9.65 1.41 2.62
C GLN A 69 -8.97 2.34 3.63
N PHE A 70 -9.51 3.54 3.81
CA PHE A 70 -8.98 4.51 4.77
C PHE A 70 -9.23 4.09 6.23
N GLN A 71 -10.32 3.38 6.53
CA GLN A 71 -10.53 2.74 7.83
C GLN A 71 -9.44 1.70 8.15
N SER A 72 -8.98 0.96 7.15
CA SER A 72 -7.85 0.04 7.31
C SER A 72 -6.55 0.78 7.65
N VAL A 73 -6.27 1.92 7.00
CA VAL A 73 -5.16 2.81 7.36
C VAL A 73 -5.28 3.27 8.81
N THR A 74 -6.46 3.75 9.20
CA THR A 74 -6.75 4.23 10.55
C THR A 74 -6.46 3.17 11.60
N HIS A 75 -6.91 1.93 11.38
CA HIS A 75 -6.71 0.81 12.29
C HIS A 75 -5.22 0.50 12.47
N ASN A 76 -4.49 0.34 11.37
CA ASN A 76 -3.05 0.07 11.43
C ASN A 76 -2.26 1.20 12.13
N ILE A 77 -2.60 2.47 11.89
CA ILE A 77 -1.95 3.61 12.56
C ILE A 77 -2.25 3.61 14.07
N GLN A 78 -3.45 3.23 14.50
CA GLN A 78 -3.77 3.12 15.92
C GLN A 78 -2.89 2.09 16.63
N ASP A 79 -2.62 0.97 15.98
CA ASP A 79 -1.75 -0.09 16.52
C ASP A 79 -0.28 0.35 16.60
N LEU A 80 0.12 1.36 15.81
CA LEU A 80 1.47 1.92 15.79
C LEU A 80 1.73 3.02 16.83
N ARG A 81 0.79 3.29 17.75
CA ARG A 81 0.90 4.36 18.75
C ARG A 81 2.20 4.31 19.58
N GLY A 82 2.73 3.13 19.86
CA GLY A 82 3.95 2.93 20.66
C GLY A 82 5.23 2.92 19.83
N VAL A 83 5.13 3.03 18.51
CA VAL A 83 6.24 2.88 17.54
C VAL A 83 6.57 4.20 16.86
N LEU A 84 5.53 4.92 16.44
CA LEU A 84 5.65 6.25 15.83
C LEU A 84 6.12 7.28 16.87
N SER A 85 6.81 8.31 16.41
CA SER A 85 7.10 9.47 17.24
C SER A 85 5.78 10.12 17.74
N ILE A 86 5.83 10.76 18.90
CA ILE A 86 4.66 11.44 19.47
C ILE A 86 4.10 12.49 18.49
N LYS A 87 5.01 13.18 17.79
CA LYS A 87 4.66 14.19 16.79
C LYS A 87 3.94 13.54 15.62
N ALA A 88 4.54 12.55 14.97
CA ALA A 88 3.96 11.85 13.81
C ALA A 88 2.61 11.22 14.14
N TYR A 89 2.49 10.53 15.28
CA TYR A 89 1.21 9.95 15.69
C TYR A 89 0.12 11.02 15.88
N GLY A 90 0.47 12.17 16.47
CA GLY A 90 -0.46 13.29 16.67
C GLY A 90 -0.93 13.90 15.35
N GLU A 91 -0.01 14.13 14.41
CA GLU A 91 -0.30 14.67 13.06
C GLU A 91 -1.19 13.69 12.27
N LEU A 92 -0.80 12.41 12.19
CA LEU A 92 -1.59 11.38 11.52
C LEU A 92 -3.00 11.25 12.09
N LYS A 93 -3.14 11.27 13.42
CA LYS A 93 -4.45 11.22 14.08
C LYS A 93 -5.34 12.41 13.72
N GLN A 94 -4.75 13.60 13.63
CA GLN A 94 -5.50 14.79 13.23
C GLN A 94 -5.98 14.70 11.77
N MET A 95 -5.10 14.30 10.85
CA MET A 95 -5.42 14.12 9.44
C MET A 95 -6.52 13.06 9.24
N ILE A 96 -6.39 11.91 9.91
CA ILE A 96 -7.38 10.83 9.88
C ILE A 96 -8.75 11.30 10.34
N ASN A 97 -8.82 12.06 11.45
CA ASN A 97 -10.09 12.57 11.93
C ASN A 97 -10.74 13.51 10.92
N THR A 98 -9.95 14.39 10.27
CA THR A 98 -10.44 15.27 9.21
C THR A 98 -10.95 14.50 8.00
N ALA A 99 -10.19 13.47 7.56
CA ALA A 99 -10.54 12.65 6.39
C ALA A 99 -11.80 11.80 6.61
N ASN A 100 -12.08 11.37 7.85
CA ASN A 100 -13.26 10.58 8.17
C ASN A 100 -14.58 11.36 8.02
N GLU A 101 -14.55 12.69 7.93
CA GLU A 101 -15.75 13.49 7.77
C GLU A 101 -16.34 13.36 6.36
N HIS A 102 -15.50 13.34 5.31
CA HIS A 102 -15.93 13.25 3.90
C HIS A 102 -14.87 12.58 3.02
N ALA A 103 -15.33 11.82 2.01
CA ALA A 103 -14.46 11.13 1.05
C ALA A 103 -13.48 12.07 0.32
N GLY A 104 -13.87 13.34 0.05
CA GLY A 104 -12.99 14.33 -0.56
C GLY A 104 -11.78 14.68 0.30
N TYR A 105 -11.90 14.62 1.62
CA TYR A 105 -10.77 14.83 2.53
C TYR A 105 -9.80 13.65 2.54
N ILE A 106 -10.26 12.43 2.29
CA ILE A 106 -9.38 11.26 2.17
C ILE A 106 -8.33 11.50 1.10
N CYS A 107 -8.74 11.94 -0.08
CA CYS A 107 -7.81 12.21 -1.17
C CYS A 107 -6.82 13.36 -0.85
N SER A 108 -7.24 14.36 -0.11
CA SER A 108 -6.37 15.49 0.24
C SER A 108 -5.33 15.19 1.31
N VAL A 109 -5.60 14.21 2.20
CA VAL A 109 -4.70 13.91 3.33
C VAL A 109 -3.79 12.69 3.08
N VAL A 110 -4.04 11.89 2.04
CA VAL A 110 -3.25 10.68 1.77
C VAL A 110 -1.77 11.02 1.51
N ASP A 111 -1.50 12.07 0.73
CA ASP A 111 -0.13 12.52 0.46
C ASP A 111 0.54 13.03 1.73
N GLU A 112 -0.17 13.84 2.53
CA GLU A 112 0.34 14.37 3.80
C GLU A 112 0.63 13.25 4.81
N CYS A 113 -0.21 12.21 4.89
CA CYS A 113 0.05 11.02 5.70
C CYS A 113 1.33 10.29 5.25
N SER A 114 1.54 10.18 3.95
CA SER A 114 2.75 9.56 3.39
C SER A 114 4.01 10.35 3.75
N GLU A 115 3.98 11.68 3.61
CA GLU A 115 5.11 12.56 3.98
C GLU A 115 5.50 12.43 5.46
N VAL A 116 4.51 12.33 6.36
CA VAL A 116 4.77 12.16 7.79
C VAL A 116 5.46 10.82 8.08
N LEU A 117 5.03 9.72 7.42
CA LEU A 117 5.60 8.39 7.61
C LEU A 117 6.99 8.24 6.98
N GLU A 118 7.23 8.88 5.84
CA GLU A 118 8.53 8.92 5.18
C GLU A 118 9.58 9.71 5.97
N ALA A 119 9.15 10.67 6.80
CA ALA A 119 10.03 11.46 7.66
C ALA A 119 10.40 10.77 8.99
N GLU A 120 9.81 9.61 9.30
CA GLU A 120 10.07 8.84 10.50
C GLU A 120 11.45 8.12 10.44
N ASN A 121 11.80 7.35 11.46
CA ASN A 121 13.07 6.62 11.52
C ASN A 121 13.21 5.59 10.38
N GLU A 122 14.46 5.14 10.16
CA GLU A 122 14.83 4.24 9.07
C GLU A 122 13.97 2.96 9.00
N ASP A 123 13.60 2.34 10.12
CA ASP A 123 12.82 1.11 10.11
C ASP A 123 11.38 1.38 9.65
N ILE A 124 10.77 2.48 10.12
CA ILE A 124 9.43 2.89 9.67
C ILE A 124 9.44 3.23 8.19
N PHE A 125 10.40 4.06 7.75
CA PHE A 125 10.58 4.41 6.35
C PHE A 125 10.73 3.16 5.46
N LEU A 126 11.56 2.19 5.88
CA LEU A 126 11.85 0.97 5.14
C LEU A 126 10.59 0.13 4.90
N PHE A 127 9.83 -0.19 5.95
CA PHE A 127 8.63 -1.01 5.82
C PHE A 127 7.45 -0.26 5.18
N PHE A 128 7.35 1.04 5.39
CA PHE A 128 6.39 1.88 4.70
C PHE A 128 6.65 1.91 3.19
N SER A 129 7.89 2.18 2.78
CA SER A 129 8.30 2.18 1.37
C SER A 129 8.15 0.79 0.73
N LEU A 130 8.39 -0.30 1.48
CA LEU A 130 8.11 -1.65 1.01
C LEU A 130 6.64 -1.82 0.65
N GLY A 131 5.74 -1.37 1.52
CA GLY A 131 4.30 -1.42 1.28
C GLY A 131 3.90 -0.62 0.03
N GLN A 132 4.38 0.62 -0.09
CA GLN A 132 4.10 1.47 -1.26
C GLN A 132 4.58 0.82 -2.57
N LEU A 133 5.82 0.32 -2.59
CA LEU A 133 6.41 -0.29 -3.80
C LEU A 133 5.73 -1.61 -4.17
N PHE A 134 5.33 -2.42 -3.19
CA PHE A 134 4.56 -3.64 -3.45
C PHE A 134 3.19 -3.34 -4.05
N GLU A 135 2.48 -2.33 -3.54
CA GLU A 135 1.19 -1.94 -4.12
C GLU A 135 1.35 -1.39 -5.53
N ASN A 136 2.37 -0.56 -5.78
CA ASN A 136 2.65 -0.03 -7.10
C ASN A 136 3.00 -1.13 -8.10
N LEU A 137 3.85 -2.08 -7.71
CA LEU A 137 4.26 -3.20 -8.57
C LEU A 137 3.08 -4.13 -8.88
N ASP A 138 2.28 -4.52 -7.87
CA ASP A 138 1.06 -5.34 -8.06
C ASP A 138 0.11 -4.68 -9.07
N ARG A 139 -0.16 -3.39 -8.89
CA ARG A 139 -1.01 -2.61 -9.78
C ARG A 139 -0.45 -2.54 -11.21
N GLN A 140 0.83 -2.25 -11.35
CA GLN A 140 1.47 -2.13 -12.66
C GLN A 140 1.46 -3.46 -13.42
N ILE A 141 1.71 -4.57 -12.75
CA ILE A 141 1.62 -5.92 -13.34
C ILE A 141 0.18 -6.21 -13.79
N ARG A 142 -0.82 -5.97 -12.92
CA ARG A 142 -2.24 -6.23 -13.23
C ARG A 142 -2.76 -5.37 -14.38
N LEU A 143 -2.33 -4.13 -14.47
CA LEU A 143 -2.74 -3.18 -15.52
C LEU A 143 -1.82 -3.22 -16.75
N SER A 144 -0.84 -4.13 -16.80
CA SER A 144 0.15 -4.24 -17.88
C SER A 144 0.88 -2.92 -18.16
N GLN A 145 1.19 -2.18 -17.08
CA GLN A 145 1.95 -0.93 -17.13
C GLN A 145 3.47 -1.20 -17.04
N ASP A 146 4.29 -0.22 -17.41
CA ASP A 146 5.74 -0.27 -17.18
C ASP A 146 6.04 -0.22 -15.67
N PHE A 147 6.80 -1.19 -15.18
CA PHE A 147 7.21 -1.32 -13.78
C PHE A 147 8.74 -1.29 -13.59
N THR A 148 9.48 -0.89 -14.60
CA THR A 148 10.95 -0.84 -14.56
C THR A 148 11.47 -0.02 -13.39
N GLN A 149 10.89 1.14 -13.14
CA GLN A 149 11.28 2.00 -12.03
C GLN A 149 10.94 1.39 -10.67
N SER A 150 9.78 0.76 -10.54
CA SER A 150 9.38 0.08 -9.29
C SER A 150 10.32 -1.07 -8.94
N ILE A 151 10.75 -1.86 -9.93
CA ILE A 151 11.77 -2.91 -9.76
C ILE A 151 13.10 -2.31 -9.31
N GLN A 152 13.54 -1.20 -9.89
CA GLN A 152 14.80 -0.56 -9.53
C GLN A 152 14.79 -0.07 -8.07
N TYR A 153 13.74 0.60 -7.64
CA TYR A 153 13.61 1.04 -6.24
C TYR A 153 13.49 -0.14 -5.27
N LEU A 154 12.71 -1.14 -5.65
CA LEU A 154 12.51 -2.33 -4.82
C LEU A 154 13.81 -3.13 -4.67
N SER A 155 14.68 -3.17 -5.69
CA SER A 155 16.00 -3.80 -5.60
C SER A 155 16.84 -3.22 -4.45
N GLY A 156 16.92 -1.89 -4.37
CA GLY A 156 17.64 -1.22 -3.29
C GLY A 156 17.05 -1.51 -1.90
N LEU A 157 15.73 -1.57 -1.82
CA LEU A 157 15.01 -1.83 -0.59
C LEU A 157 15.18 -3.29 -0.11
N ILE A 158 15.14 -4.26 -1.01
CA ILE A 158 15.40 -5.69 -0.71
C ILE A 158 16.82 -5.87 -0.17
N GLU A 159 17.82 -5.20 -0.75
CA GLU A 159 19.19 -5.26 -0.21
C GLU A 159 19.27 -4.70 1.22
N MET A 160 18.55 -3.61 1.53
CA MET A 160 18.48 -3.08 2.90
C MET A 160 17.80 -4.07 3.87
N LEU A 161 16.73 -4.75 3.43
CA LEU A 161 16.04 -5.77 4.22
C LEU A 161 16.94 -6.99 4.48
N LYS A 162 17.73 -7.42 3.49
CA LYS A 162 18.71 -8.51 3.66
C LYS A 162 19.74 -8.15 4.75
N LEU A 163 20.23 -6.92 4.78
CA LEU A 163 21.14 -6.44 5.84
C LEU A 163 20.48 -6.46 7.24
N LYS A 164 19.17 -6.51 7.31
CA LYS A 164 18.38 -6.61 8.56
C LYS A 164 17.97 -8.07 8.88
N GLY A 165 18.47 -9.06 8.14
CA GLY A 165 18.23 -10.49 8.39
C GLY A 165 17.09 -11.10 7.55
N TRP A 166 16.62 -10.43 6.52
CA TRP A 166 15.57 -10.91 5.60
C TRP A 166 16.15 -11.59 4.35
N ASP A 167 17.27 -12.33 4.51
CA ASP A 167 17.97 -12.99 3.40
C ASP A 167 17.10 -13.98 2.63
N SER A 168 16.10 -14.58 3.27
CA SER A 168 15.17 -15.53 2.64
C SER A 168 14.28 -14.92 1.57
N LEU A 169 14.27 -13.58 1.41
CA LEU A 169 13.61 -12.92 0.28
C LEU A 169 14.35 -13.13 -1.05
N ASP A 170 15.65 -13.43 -1.02
CA ASP A 170 16.49 -13.40 -2.22
C ASP A 170 16.00 -14.34 -3.32
N GLU A 171 15.65 -15.57 -2.98
CA GLU A 171 15.17 -16.56 -3.96
C GLU A 171 13.88 -16.07 -4.68
N ALA A 172 12.88 -15.64 -3.93
CA ALA A 172 11.62 -15.15 -4.48
C ALA A 172 11.83 -13.85 -5.28
N TRP A 173 12.75 -13.00 -4.83
CA TRP A 173 13.13 -11.79 -5.52
C TRP A 173 13.81 -12.07 -6.87
N GLN A 174 14.80 -12.94 -6.92
CA GLN A 174 15.46 -13.35 -8.16
C GLN A 174 14.50 -14.03 -9.15
N HIS A 175 13.54 -14.81 -8.62
CA HIS A 175 12.49 -15.41 -9.44
C HIS A 175 11.58 -14.34 -10.08
N LEU A 176 11.20 -13.31 -9.32
CA LEU A 176 10.43 -12.19 -9.86
C LEU A 176 11.21 -11.41 -10.93
N LEU A 177 12.50 -11.15 -10.72
CA LEU A 177 13.34 -10.48 -11.71
C LEU A 177 13.46 -11.26 -13.03
N ALA A 178 13.56 -12.58 -12.93
CA ALA A 178 13.66 -13.44 -14.11
C ALA A 178 12.33 -13.60 -14.86
N HIS A 179 11.21 -13.58 -14.15
CA HIS A 179 9.87 -13.84 -14.67
C HIS A 179 8.85 -12.86 -14.08
N PRO A 180 8.87 -11.57 -14.48
CA PRO A 180 8.02 -10.55 -13.88
C PRO A 180 6.55 -10.72 -14.33
N ASN A 181 5.78 -11.39 -13.50
CA ASN A 181 4.35 -11.63 -13.69
C ASN A 181 3.62 -11.74 -12.33
N SER A 182 2.29 -11.83 -12.36
CA SER A 182 1.49 -11.90 -11.13
C SER A 182 1.84 -13.09 -10.24
N ASN A 183 2.18 -14.25 -10.81
CA ASN A 183 2.49 -15.45 -10.02
C ASN A 183 3.79 -15.28 -9.22
N SER A 184 4.87 -14.81 -9.87
CA SER A 184 6.14 -14.56 -9.19
C SER A 184 6.04 -13.40 -8.20
N PHE A 185 5.20 -12.39 -8.48
CA PHE A 185 4.90 -11.34 -7.52
C PHE A 185 4.19 -11.89 -6.28
N TYR A 186 3.19 -12.76 -6.44
CA TYR A 186 2.52 -13.38 -5.28
C TYR A 186 3.44 -14.27 -4.46
N GLN A 187 4.35 -15.01 -5.09
CA GLN A 187 5.37 -15.79 -4.36
C GLN A 187 6.26 -14.89 -3.49
N LEU A 188 6.71 -13.76 -4.03
CA LEU A 188 7.46 -12.77 -3.24
C LEU A 188 6.62 -12.16 -2.12
N ASN A 189 5.37 -11.80 -2.40
CA ASN A 189 4.45 -11.27 -1.39
C ASN A 189 4.20 -12.28 -0.26
N ASP A 190 3.97 -13.55 -0.58
CA ASP A 190 3.77 -14.61 0.41
C ASP A 190 5.01 -14.80 1.28
N GLN A 191 6.20 -14.70 0.69
CA GLN A 191 7.45 -14.76 1.46
C GLN A 191 7.59 -13.55 2.41
N VAL A 192 7.22 -12.36 1.99
CA VAL A 192 7.18 -11.17 2.86
C VAL A 192 6.19 -11.35 4.00
N GLN A 193 4.98 -11.86 3.74
CA GLN A 193 3.99 -12.13 4.79
C GLN A 193 4.50 -13.19 5.78
N TYR A 194 5.10 -14.26 5.28
CA TYR A 194 5.70 -15.29 6.12
C TYR A 194 6.76 -14.73 7.08
N LEU A 195 7.61 -13.81 6.62
CA LEU A 195 8.64 -13.19 7.45
C LEU A 195 8.06 -12.29 8.56
N PHE A 196 6.91 -11.67 8.33
CA PHE A 196 6.20 -10.96 9.39
C PHE A 196 5.65 -11.91 10.46
N GLU A 197 5.29 -13.14 10.11
CA GLU A 197 4.72 -14.13 11.03
C GLU A 197 5.77 -14.89 11.86
N VAL A 198 6.90 -15.25 11.23
CA VAL A 198 7.87 -16.20 11.80
C VAL A 198 9.07 -15.51 12.46
N GLY A 199 9.35 -14.28 12.15
CA GLY A 199 10.46 -13.50 12.70
C GLY A 199 10.19 -12.92 14.10
N ALA A 200 9.22 -13.43 14.82
CA ALA A 200 8.86 -13.00 16.18
C ALA A 200 9.62 -13.81 17.23
#